data_b767bd95cd5b07cf46d70f663e59517b
#
_entry.id   b767bd95cd5b07cf46d70f663e59517b
#
_cell.length_a   1.000
_cell.length_b   1.000
_cell.length_c   1.000
_cell.angle_alpha   90.00
_cell.angle_beta   90.00
_cell.angle_gamma   90.00
#
_symmetry.space_group_name_H-M   'P 1'
#
loop_
_entity.id
_entity.type
_entity.pdbx_description
1 polymer ?
#
loop_
_entity_poly.entity_id
_entity_poly.type
_entity_poly.pdbx_seq_one_letter_code
_entity_poly.pdbx_strand_id
1 'polypeptide(L)'
;MRSERKEKLRKLTGKIVPQLIFQSAIIIVTAIGSYFFMTWLVADFFGVRNIYAATGYETIGALVILVLTVVPLNVAIYRSRAREVITLSDAITRVAKGDYSTRITAKNPRSSKAIYSDFNKMCAELESVQLLRNDFINSYSHEFKTPIASINGFASLLMEKELPPETQQQYLEIIVDESARLSKLATNTILLSKLSAQQIVTDTEEYDLGEQLRQCSIILSPIWMEKKIEFNCEVTPISYRGNKEMMQHLWLNLLDNAIKYTPVGGEITVNCHQEAGAAVEQAVIRIKDTGEGIRTEIKDKLFDPYFQGDAAHSRPGLGLGLSIAKRIVELTGGSIRVDSEPSVGSTFTVVLPLLR
;
A
#
# COMPACT_ATOMS: atom_id res chain seq x y z
N MET A 1 4.56 13.55 -16.40
CA MET A 1 4.08 14.79 -15.73
C MET A 1 3.59 15.91 -16.67
N ARG A 2 4.36 16.45 -17.62
CA ARG A 2 3.89 17.53 -18.51
C ARG A 2 2.80 17.10 -19.52
N SER A 3 2.84 15.89 -20.03
CA SER A 3 1.87 15.30 -20.95
C SER A 3 0.52 15.04 -20.26
N GLU A 4 0.52 14.42 -19.09
CA GLU A 4 -0.72 14.15 -18.29
C GLU A 4 -1.43 15.43 -17.84
N ARG A 5 -0.66 16.47 -17.49
CA ARG A 5 -1.23 17.77 -17.11
C ARG A 5 -1.92 18.45 -18.29
N LYS A 6 -1.38 18.31 -19.52
CA LYS A 6 -2.03 18.80 -20.75
C LYS A 6 -3.31 18.02 -21.08
N GLU A 7 -3.32 16.72 -20.85
CA GLU A 7 -4.51 15.88 -21.09
C GLU A 7 -5.62 16.14 -20.07
N LYS A 8 -5.28 16.31 -18.78
CA LYS A 8 -6.22 16.73 -17.73
C LYS A 8 -6.82 18.11 -18.00
N LEU A 9 -5.99 19.08 -18.41
CA LEU A 9 -6.45 20.41 -18.82
C LEU A 9 -7.39 20.33 -20.04
N ARG A 10 -7.07 19.51 -21.04
CA ARG A 10 -7.93 19.33 -22.24
C ARG A 10 -9.25 18.66 -21.90
N LYS A 11 -9.28 17.71 -20.96
CA LYS A 11 -10.52 17.09 -20.44
C LYS A 11 -11.36 18.07 -19.62
N LEU A 12 -10.73 18.95 -18.84
CA LEU A 12 -11.42 20.00 -18.05
C LEU A 12 -11.99 21.10 -18.97
N THR A 13 -11.19 21.63 -19.88
CA THR A 13 -11.64 22.63 -20.87
C THR A 13 -12.73 22.07 -21.78
N GLY A 14 -12.64 20.79 -22.19
CA GLY A 14 -13.65 20.11 -22.99
C GLY A 14 -15.01 19.98 -22.29
N LYS A 15 -15.08 20.09 -20.93
CA LYS A 15 -16.34 20.06 -20.18
C LYS A 15 -16.86 21.44 -19.78
N ILE A 16 -15.97 22.39 -19.49
CA ILE A 16 -16.33 23.74 -19.05
C ILE A 16 -16.77 24.60 -20.21
N VAL A 17 -16.07 24.53 -21.36
CA VAL A 17 -16.40 25.32 -22.54
C VAL A 17 -17.82 25.06 -23.06
N PRO A 18 -18.29 23.83 -23.26
CA PRO A 18 -19.67 23.58 -23.67
C PRO A 18 -20.70 24.09 -22.67
N GLN A 19 -20.41 24.04 -21.37
CA GLN A 19 -21.30 24.57 -20.33
C GLN A 19 -21.42 26.09 -20.37
N LEU A 20 -20.30 26.80 -20.56
CA LEU A 20 -20.27 28.25 -20.73
C LEU A 20 -21.02 28.68 -22.01
N ILE A 21 -20.78 27.96 -23.13
CA ILE A 21 -21.48 28.20 -24.38
C ILE A 21 -23.00 27.99 -24.19
N PHE A 22 -23.41 26.90 -23.54
CA PHE A 22 -24.81 26.62 -23.27
C PHE A 22 -25.48 27.66 -22.38
N GLN A 23 -24.81 28.13 -21.32
CA GLN A 23 -25.29 29.24 -20.47
C GLN A 23 -25.42 30.53 -21.25
N SER A 24 -24.41 30.89 -22.04
CA SER A 24 -24.44 32.08 -22.89
C SER A 24 -25.58 32.02 -23.92
N ALA A 25 -25.77 30.82 -24.53
CA ALA A 25 -26.88 30.61 -25.46
C ALA A 25 -28.25 30.78 -24.80
N ILE A 26 -28.45 30.27 -23.60
CA ILE A 26 -29.71 30.47 -22.83
C ILE A 26 -29.95 31.95 -22.57
N ILE A 27 -28.93 32.71 -22.15
CA ILE A 27 -29.04 34.13 -21.90
C ILE A 27 -29.43 34.90 -23.18
N ILE A 28 -28.78 34.56 -24.29
CA ILE A 28 -29.08 35.20 -25.59
C ILE A 28 -30.48 34.87 -26.06
N VAL A 29 -30.89 33.59 -26.02
CA VAL A 29 -32.23 33.16 -26.43
C VAL A 29 -33.32 33.81 -25.55
N THR A 30 -33.12 33.87 -24.24
CA THR A 30 -34.06 34.53 -23.31
C THR A 30 -34.11 36.03 -23.54
N ALA A 31 -33.00 36.70 -23.83
CA ALA A 31 -32.95 38.11 -24.15
C ALA A 31 -33.72 38.43 -25.44
N ILE A 32 -33.46 37.66 -26.51
CA ILE A 32 -34.15 37.80 -27.80
C ILE A 32 -35.68 37.52 -27.64
N GLY A 33 -36.00 36.42 -26.97
CA GLY A 33 -37.40 36.02 -26.74
C GLY A 33 -38.18 37.05 -25.92
N SER A 34 -37.58 37.62 -24.87
CA SER A 34 -38.18 38.65 -24.05
C SER A 34 -38.38 39.97 -24.84
N TYR A 35 -37.42 40.31 -25.71
CA TYR A 35 -37.56 41.45 -26.59
C TYR A 35 -38.74 41.31 -27.54
N PHE A 36 -38.81 40.18 -28.28
CA PHE A 36 -39.93 39.92 -29.21
C PHE A 36 -41.29 39.84 -28.48
N PHE A 37 -41.35 39.20 -27.34
CA PHE A 37 -42.56 39.11 -26.53
C PHE A 37 -43.07 40.50 -26.10
N MET A 38 -42.16 41.37 -25.65
CA MET A 38 -42.55 42.73 -25.28
C MET A 38 -42.95 43.58 -26.48
N THR A 39 -42.29 43.42 -27.63
CA THR A 39 -42.68 44.10 -28.88
C THR A 39 -44.11 43.71 -29.28
N TRP A 40 -44.41 42.42 -29.23
CA TRP A 40 -45.78 41.93 -29.50
C TRP A 40 -46.79 42.44 -28.48
N LEU A 41 -46.48 42.39 -27.19
CA LEU A 41 -47.37 42.83 -26.11
C LEU A 41 -47.70 44.32 -26.23
N VAL A 42 -46.71 45.16 -26.49
CA VAL A 42 -46.88 46.62 -26.60
C VAL A 42 -47.64 46.99 -27.89
N ALA A 43 -47.33 46.37 -29.00
CA ALA A 43 -47.96 46.66 -30.29
C ALA A 43 -49.42 46.13 -30.38
N ASP A 44 -49.64 44.87 -30.01
CA ASP A 44 -50.93 44.20 -30.22
C ASP A 44 -51.91 44.37 -29.03
N PHE A 45 -51.40 44.31 -27.79
CA PHE A 45 -52.26 44.34 -26.60
C PHE A 45 -52.55 45.75 -26.06
N PHE A 46 -51.52 46.61 -26.03
CA PHE A 46 -51.66 47.97 -25.51
C PHE A 46 -51.98 49.06 -26.58
N GLY A 47 -51.90 48.70 -27.87
CA GLY A 47 -52.27 49.60 -28.96
C GLY A 47 -51.41 50.89 -29.01
N VAL A 48 -50.21 50.90 -28.52
CA VAL A 48 -49.34 52.11 -28.45
C VAL A 48 -48.75 52.42 -29.83
N ARG A 49 -49.25 53.47 -30.47
CA ARG A 49 -48.79 53.91 -31.79
C ARG A 49 -47.59 54.83 -31.80
N ASN A 50 -47.16 55.33 -30.65
CA ASN A 50 -45.98 56.22 -30.58
C ASN A 50 -44.71 55.41 -30.53
N ILE A 51 -43.94 55.42 -31.62
CA ILE A 51 -42.72 54.61 -31.79
C ILE A 51 -41.70 54.84 -30.68
N TYR A 52 -41.46 56.02 -30.22
CA TYR A 52 -40.46 56.33 -29.18
C TYR A 52 -40.90 55.88 -27.79
N ALA A 53 -42.19 55.94 -27.48
CA ALA A 53 -42.73 55.45 -26.20
C ALA A 53 -42.76 53.90 -26.22
N ALA A 54 -43.16 53.32 -27.35
CA ALA A 54 -43.17 51.84 -27.53
C ALA A 54 -41.80 51.24 -27.32
N THR A 55 -40.74 51.76 -27.95
CA THR A 55 -39.37 51.24 -27.80
C THR A 55 -38.84 51.31 -26.37
N GLY A 56 -39.22 52.35 -25.62
CA GLY A 56 -38.87 52.49 -24.20
C GLY A 56 -39.50 51.40 -23.33
N TYR A 57 -40.81 51.12 -23.49
CA TYR A 57 -41.52 50.09 -22.74
C TYR A 57 -41.05 48.66 -23.11
N GLU A 58 -40.79 48.43 -24.40
CA GLU A 58 -40.25 47.16 -24.91
C GLU A 58 -38.89 46.82 -24.30
N THR A 59 -37.97 47.77 -24.31
CA THR A 59 -36.61 47.55 -23.76
C THR A 59 -36.61 47.36 -22.25
N ILE A 60 -37.39 48.13 -21.49
CA ILE A 60 -37.52 47.98 -20.03
C ILE A 60 -38.17 46.62 -19.69
N GLY A 61 -39.26 46.28 -20.35
CA GLY A 61 -39.93 45.00 -20.11
C GLY A 61 -39.08 43.77 -20.46
N ALA A 62 -38.36 43.82 -21.57
CA ALA A 62 -37.41 42.78 -21.96
C ALA A 62 -36.31 42.62 -20.90
N LEU A 63 -35.78 43.71 -20.36
CA LEU A 63 -34.75 43.70 -19.32
C LEU A 63 -35.32 43.11 -18.00
N VAL A 64 -36.53 43.43 -17.63
CA VAL A 64 -37.19 42.86 -16.44
C VAL A 64 -37.37 41.34 -16.60
N ILE A 65 -37.86 40.86 -17.74
CA ILE A 65 -38.02 39.41 -17.98
C ILE A 65 -36.66 38.70 -17.97
N LEU A 66 -35.64 39.32 -18.59
CA LEU A 66 -34.28 38.77 -18.57
C LEU A 66 -33.74 38.62 -17.14
N VAL A 67 -33.90 39.65 -16.31
CA VAL A 67 -33.47 39.62 -14.90
C VAL A 67 -34.23 38.54 -14.12
N LEU A 68 -35.57 38.49 -14.27
CA LEU A 68 -36.40 37.52 -13.56
C LEU A 68 -36.14 36.05 -13.97
N THR A 69 -35.62 35.82 -15.16
CA THR A 69 -35.28 34.44 -15.62
C THR A 69 -33.83 34.06 -15.34
N VAL A 70 -32.90 34.98 -15.61
CA VAL A 70 -31.45 34.68 -15.52
C VAL A 70 -30.95 34.65 -14.08
N VAL A 71 -31.43 35.57 -13.23
CA VAL A 71 -30.98 35.64 -11.83
C VAL A 71 -31.37 34.40 -11.03
N PRO A 72 -32.62 33.91 -11.02
CA PRO A 72 -32.96 32.67 -10.28
C PRO A 72 -32.24 31.45 -10.80
N LEU A 73 -32.06 31.36 -12.13
CA LEU A 73 -31.30 30.25 -12.74
C LEU A 73 -29.85 30.23 -12.28
N ASN A 74 -29.16 31.37 -12.29
CA ASN A 74 -27.79 31.49 -11.79
C ASN A 74 -27.70 31.21 -10.29
N VAL A 75 -28.62 31.68 -9.49
CA VAL A 75 -28.67 31.37 -8.05
C VAL A 75 -28.87 29.89 -7.82
N ALA A 76 -29.72 29.19 -8.59
CA ALA A 76 -29.93 27.76 -8.47
C ALA A 76 -28.66 26.98 -8.82
N ILE A 77 -27.97 27.35 -9.91
CA ILE A 77 -26.71 26.76 -10.33
C ILE A 77 -25.61 26.98 -9.26
N TYR A 78 -25.50 28.21 -8.76
CA TYR A 78 -24.51 28.55 -7.73
C TYR A 78 -24.76 27.76 -6.44
N ARG A 79 -26.01 27.69 -5.98
CA ARG A 79 -26.39 26.91 -4.79
C ARG A 79 -26.09 25.42 -4.95
N SER A 80 -26.31 24.87 -6.14
CA SER A 80 -25.97 23.45 -6.44
C SER A 80 -24.47 23.21 -6.33
N ARG A 81 -23.65 24.08 -6.93
CA ARG A 81 -22.17 23.97 -6.86
C ARG A 81 -21.64 24.20 -5.45
N ALA A 82 -22.19 25.18 -4.74
CA ALA A 82 -21.81 25.47 -3.36
C ALA A 82 -22.04 24.25 -2.43
N ARG A 83 -23.14 23.52 -2.61
CA ARG A 83 -23.44 22.30 -1.85
C ARG A 83 -22.40 21.20 -2.11
N GLU A 84 -21.95 21.01 -3.35
CA GLU A 84 -20.93 20.03 -3.69
C GLU A 84 -19.59 20.35 -2.99
N VAL A 85 -19.19 21.62 -2.99
CA VAL A 85 -17.97 22.09 -2.31
C VAL A 85 -18.08 21.92 -0.79
N ILE A 86 -19.21 22.28 -0.20
CA ILE A 86 -19.45 22.10 1.24
C ILE A 86 -19.39 20.61 1.61
N THR A 87 -20.06 19.74 0.85
CA THR A 87 -20.05 18.29 1.10
C THR A 87 -18.64 17.73 1.06
N LEU A 88 -17.82 18.14 0.07
CA LEU A 88 -16.42 17.73 -0.02
C LEU A 88 -15.58 18.27 1.14
N SER A 89 -15.77 19.54 1.51
CA SER A 89 -15.08 20.18 2.63
C SER A 89 -15.40 19.49 3.97
N ASP A 90 -16.66 19.16 4.21
CA ASP A 90 -17.08 18.44 5.41
C ASP A 90 -16.49 17.04 5.48
N ALA A 91 -16.46 16.33 4.34
CA ALA A 91 -15.87 15.01 4.25
C ALA A 91 -14.34 15.04 4.47
N ILE A 92 -13.63 16.01 3.89
CA ILE A 92 -12.19 16.23 4.14
C ILE A 92 -11.96 16.51 5.63
N THR A 93 -12.81 17.32 6.27
CA THR A 93 -12.69 17.63 7.70
C THR A 93 -12.89 16.38 8.58
N ARG A 94 -13.78 15.47 8.20
CA ARG A 94 -13.97 14.17 8.90
C ARG A 94 -12.75 13.28 8.74
N VAL A 95 -12.22 13.16 7.52
CA VAL A 95 -10.98 12.39 7.25
C VAL A 95 -9.80 12.96 8.03
N ALA A 96 -9.65 14.28 8.09
CA ALA A 96 -8.61 14.95 8.88
C ALA A 96 -8.73 14.68 10.40
N LYS A 97 -9.93 14.33 10.90
CA LYS A 97 -10.15 13.88 12.28
C LYS A 97 -9.97 12.39 12.49
N GLY A 98 -9.56 11.64 11.46
CA GLY A 98 -9.30 10.20 11.53
C GLY A 98 -10.48 9.31 11.11
N ASP A 99 -11.60 9.86 10.63
CA ASP A 99 -12.72 9.06 10.11
C ASP A 99 -12.46 8.69 8.64
N TYR A 100 -11.63 7.68 8.42
CA TYR A 100 -11.28 7.21 7.08
C TYR A 100 -12.38 6.36 6.42
N SER A 101 -13.42 5.98 7.16
CA SER A 101 -14.59 5.27 6.61
C SER A 101 -15.52 6.20 5.82
N THR A 102 -15.28 7.52 5.89
CA THR A 102 -16.06 8.52 5.16
C THR A 102 -16.04 8.26 3.66
N ARG A 103 -17.23 8.20 3.03
CA ARG A 103 -17.40 8.08 1.56
C ARG A 103 -18.40 9.12 1.09
N ILE A 104 -18.14 9.67 -0.11
CA ILE A 104 -19.04 10.62 -0.75
C ILE A 104 -19.70 9.95 -1.94
N THR A 105 -21.05 10.00 -1.97
CA THR A 105 -21.84 9.52 -3.11
C THR A 105 -22.28 10.71 -3.97
N ALA A 106 -21.97 10.66 -5.26
CA ALA A 106 -22.38 11.69 -6.21
C ALA A 106 -23.91 11.64 -6.45
N LYS A 107 -24.64 12.63 -5.97
CA LYS A 107 -26.07 12.79 -6.29
C LYS A 107 -26.28 13.17 -7.76
N ASN A 108 -25.30 13.81 -8.40
CA ASN A 108 -25.37 14.25 -9.80
C ASN A 108 -24.14 13.75 -10.58
N PRO A 109 -24.30 12.80 -11.54
CA PRO A 109 -23.18 12.06 -12.10
C PRO A 109 -22.29 12.85 -13.08
N ARG A 110 -22.59 14.10 -13.41
CA ARG A 110 -21.95 14.78 -14.55
C ARG A 110 -20.75 15.68 -14.19
N SER A 111 -20.67 16.26 -13.00
CA SER A 111 -19.65 17.29 -12.68
C SER A 111 -18.55 16.82 -11.71
N SER A 112 -18.91 16.13 -10.62
CA SER A 112 -17.99 15.86 -9.49
C SER A 112 -17.60 14.40 -9.35
N LYS A 113 -18.04 13.50 -10.26
CA LYS A 113 -17.84 12.05 -10.15
C LYS A 113 -16.35 11.65 -10.06
N ALA A 114 -15.47 12.30 -10.82
CA ALA A 114 -14.05 12.02 -10.81
C ALA A 114 -13.41 12.40 -9.47
N ILE A 115 -13.73 13.62 -8.97
CA ILE A 115 -13.20 14.12 -7.68
C ILE A 115 -13.66 13.24 -6.52
N TYR A 116 -14.94 12.85 -6.50
CA TYR A 116 -15.48 11.97 -5.44
C TYR A 116 -14.91 10.56 -5.51
N SER A 117 -14.68 10.05 -6.75
CA SER A 117 -13.99 8.75 -6.94
C SER A 117 -12.56 8.79 -6.40
N ASP A 118 -11.80 9.84 -6.72
CA ASP A 118 -10.42 9.98 -6.27
C ASP A 118 -10.35 10.21 -4.75
N PHE A 119 -11.29 11.01 -4.19
CA PHE A 119 -11.44 11.17 -2.75
C PHE A 119 -11.76 9.83 -2.05
N ASN A 120 -12.71 9.06 -2.57
CA ASN A 120 -13.08 7.77 -1.98
C ASN A 120 -11.94 6.74 -2.08
N LYS A 121 -11.15 6.74 -3.16
CA LYS A 121 -9.94 5.93 -3.26
C LYS A 121 -8.91 6.31 -2.20
N MET A 122 -8.64 7.62 -2.06
CA MET A 122 -7.73 8.10 -1.01
C MET A 122 -8.19 7.67 0.39
N CYS A 123 -9.50 7.76 0.68
CA CYS A 123 -10.05 7.30 1.95
C CYS A 123 -9.88 5.78 2.15
N ALA A 124 -10.08 4.99 1.09
CA ALA A 124 -9.88 3.53 1.15
C ALA A 124 -8.42 3.16 1.45
N GLU A 125 -7.46 3.85 0.82
CA GLU A 125 -6.03 3.68 1.09
C GLU A 125 -5.68 4.06 2.54
N LEU A 126 -6.18 5.19 3.03
CA LEU A 126 -5.95 5.63 4.42
C LEU A 126 -6.57 4.66 5.43
N GLU A 127 -7.78 4.15 5.16
CA GLU A 127 -8.45 3.15 5.99
C GLU A 127 -7.67 1.84 6.04
N SER A 128 -7.17 1.36 4.88
CA SER A 128 -6.32 0.18 4.79
C SER A 128 -5.03 0.34 5.60
N VAL A 129 -4.35 1.48 5.47
CA VAL A 129 -3.15 1.79 6.26
C VAL A 129 -3.45 1.82 7.77
N GLN A 130 -4.58 2.38 8.17
CA GLN A 130 -4.99 2.42 9.58
C GLN A 130 -5.30 1.03 10.13
N LEU A 131 -6.00 0.19 9.37
CA LEU A 131 -6.29 -1.20 9.75
C LEU A 131 -5.00 -1.99 9.91
N LEU A 132 -4.10 -1.92 8.90
CA LEU A 132 -2.78 -2.56 8.98
C LEU A 132 -1.99 -2.10 10.21
N ARG A 133 -2.03 -0.81 10.54
CA ARG A 133 -1.37 -0.27 11.73
C ARG A 133 -1.98 -0.81 13.02
N ASN A 134 -3.30 -0.93 13.09
CA ASN A 134 -3.99 -1.45 14.28
C ASN A 134 -3.72 -2.95 14.46
N ASP A 135 -3.78 -3.72 13.38
CA ASP A 135 -3.45 -5.15 13.38
C ASP A 135 -2.00 -5.36 13.79
N PHE A 136 -1.08 -4.48 13.30
CA PHE A 136 0.31 -4.44 13.73
C PHE A 136 0.43 -4.29 15.26
N ILE A 137 -0.19 -3.25 15.84
CA ILE A 137 -0.10 -2.97 17.28
C ILE A 137 -0.67 -4.13 18.11
N ASN A 138 -1.79 -4.71 17.68
CA ASN A 138 -2.44 -5.81 18.37
C ASN A 138 -1.59 -7.09 18.32
N SER A 139 -1.13 -7.49 17.13
CA SER A 139 -0.27 -8.67 16.95
C SER A 139 1.04 -8.50 17.71
N TYR A 140 1.65 -7.32 17.63
CA TYR A 140 2.87 -6.97 18.35
C TYR A 140 2.71 -7.10 19.86
N SER A 141 1.61 -6.56 20.39
CA SER A 141 1.32 -6.65 21.83
C SER A 141 1.15 -8.10 22.31
N HIS A 142 0.51 -8.95 21.52
CA HIS A 142 0.36 -10.36 21.82
C HIS A 142 1.70 -11.12 21.78
N GLU A 143 2.50 -10.88 20.73
CA GLU A 143 3.79 -11.55 20.54
C GLU A 143 4.83 -11.14 21.60
N PHE A 144 4.73 -9.95 22.20
CA PHE A 144 5.54 -9.54 23.35
C PHE A 144 5.04 -10.09 24.68
N LYS A 145 3.72 -10.13 24.86
CA LYS A 145 3.11 -10.55 26.13
C LYS A 145 3.42 -12.00 26.47
N THR A 146 3.41 -12.88 25.48
CA THR A 146 3.64 -14.32 25.66
C THR A 146 5.04 -14.62 26.22
N PRO A 147 6.17 -14.22 25.58
CA PRO A 147 7.49 -14.48 26.12
C PRO A 147 7.73 -13.80 27.46
N ILE A 148 7.24 -12.56 27.65
CA ILE A 148 7.37 -11.87 28.93
C ILE A 148 6.65 -12.63 30.06
N ALA A 149 5.43 -13.13 29.79
CA ALA A 149 4.69 -13.93 30.78
C ALA A 149 5.40 -15.25 31.09
N SER A 150 5.95 -15.92 30.07
CA SER A 150 6.74 -17.15 30.22
C SER A 150 8.00 -16.91 31.07
N ILE A 151 8.79 -15.89 30.73
CA ILE A 151 9.99 -15.52 31.50
C ILE A 151 9.63 -15.24 32.96
N ASN A 152 8.62 -14.39 33.21
CA ASN A 152 8.18 -14.08 34.57
C ASN A 152 7.69 -15.31 35.34
N GLY A 153 6.90 -16.17 34.68
CA GLY A 153 6.38 -17.40 35.30
C GLY A 153 7.50 -18.35 35.72
N PHE A 154 8.44 -18.67 34.84
CA PHE A 154 9.56 -19.58 35.16
C PHE A 154 10.54 -18.95 36.14
N ALA A 155 10.81 -17.66 36.06
CA ALA A 155 11.64 -16.95 37.03
C ALA A 155 10.99 -16.96 38.45
N SER A 156 9.69 -16.75 38.57
CA SER A 156 8.97 -16.84 39.84
C SER A 156 9.03 -18.25 40.42
N LEU A 157 8.86 -19.29 39.60
CA LEU A 157 8.95 -20.69 40.04
C LEU A 157 10.37 -21.01 40.57
N LEU A 158 11.42 -20.48 39.93
CA LEU A 158 12.80 -20.64 40.38
C LEU A 158 13.07 -19.94 41.73
N MET A 159 12.34 -18.86 42.03
CA MET A 159 12.51 -18.11 43.29
C MET A 159 11.70 -18.70 44.44
N GLU A 160 10.55 -19.30 44.17
CA GLU A 160 9.59 -19.75 45.20
C GLU A 160 9.76 -21.19 45.67
N LYS A 161 10.46 -22.04 44.90
CA LYS A 161 10.53 -23.49 45.17
C LYS A 161 11.97 -24.01 45.12
N GLU A 162 12.30 -24.89 46.05
CA GLU A 162 13.45 -25.77 45.89
C GLU A 162 13.11 -26.82 44.83
N LEU A 163 13.75 -26.66 43.67
CA LEU A 163 13.54 -27.54 42.51
C LEU A 163 14.76 -28.44 42.29
N PRO A 164 14.57 -29.66 41.72
CA PRO A 164 15.69 -30.50 41.29
C PRO A 164 16.57 -29.74 40.32
N PRO A 165 17.91 -29.96 40.35
CA PRO A 165 18.85 -29.23 39.47
C PRO A 165 18.51 -29.33 37.98
N GLU A 166 18.02 -30.49 37.53
CA GLU A 166 17.58 -30.69 36.13
C GLU A 166 16.40 -29.79 35.76
N THR A 167 15.41 -29.63 36.68
CA THR A 167 14.26 -28.78 36.46
C THR A 167 14.65 -27.30 36.49
N GLN A 168 15.59 -26.93 37.37
CA GLN A 168 16.16 -25.56 37.38
C GLN A 168 16.82 -25.23 36.04
N GLN A 169 17.63 -26.15 35.55
CA GLN A 169 18.32 -26.00 34.26
C GLN A 169 17.31 -25.84 33.11
N GLN A 170 16.28 -26.66 33.04
CA GLN A 170 15.22 -26.56 32.04
C GLN A 170 14.49 -25.20 32.07
N TYR A 171 14.17 -24.68 33.27
CA TYR A 171 13.52 -23.38 33.40
C TYR A 171 14.42 -22.22 32.99
N LEU A 172 15.73 -22.30 33.30
CA LEU A 172 16.73 -21.33 32.84
C LEU A 172 16.86 -21.35 31.30
N GLU A 173 16.87 -22.53 30.69
CA GLU A 173 16.92 -22.66 29.23
C GLU A 173 15.69 -22.02 28.56
N ILE A 174 14.48 -22.24 29.11
CA ILE A 174 13.27 -21.60 28.59
C ILE A 174 13.35 -20.06 28.72
N ILE A 175 13.87 -19.54 29.85
CA ILE A 175 14.04 -18.09 30.03
C ILE A 175 15.03 -17.51 29.01
N VAL A 176 16.14 -18.20 28.75
CA VAL A 176 17.14 -17.79 27.77
C VAL A 176 16.54 -17.79 26.36
N ASP A 177 15.83 -18.84 25.98
CA ASP A 177 15.19 -18.98 24.67
C ASP A 177 14.13 -17.89 24.43
N GLU A 178 13.27 -17.64 25.40
CA GLU A 178 12.25 -16.59 25.28
C GLU A 178 12.85 -15.19 25.27
N SER A 179 13.95 -14.97 25.99
CA SER A 179 14.71 -13.71 25.95
C SER A 179 15.35 -13.47 24.59
N ALA A 180 15.94 -14.51 23.98
CA ALA A 180 16.51 -14.46 22.62
C ALA A 180 15.42 -14.20 21.58
N ARG A 181 14.25 -14.86 21.72
CA ARG A 181 13.08 -14.61 20.88
C ARG A 181 12.60 -13.16 20.95
N LEU A 182 12.51 -12.61 22.16
CA LEU A 182 12.11 -11.21 22.39
C LEU A 182 13.10 -10.22 21.76
N SER A 183 14.38 -10.49 21.87
CA SER A 183 15.46 -9.69 21.24
C SER A 183 15.34 -9.72 19.71
N LYS A 184 15.13 -10.90 19.10
CA LYS A 184 14.91 -11.05 17.65
C LYS A 184 13.66 -10.27 17.20
N LEU A 185 12.58 -10.31 17.99
CA LEU A 185 11.35 -9.55 17.72
C LEU A 185 11.62 -8.04 17.69
N ALA A 186 12.28 -7.52 18.72
CA ALA A 186 12.61 -6.10 18.80
C ALA A 186 13.50 -5.65 17.63
N THR A 187 14.55 -6.39 17.32
CA THR A 187 15.47 -6.10 16.21
C THR A 187 14.75 -6.08 14.87
N ASN A 188 13.92 -7.09 14.58
CA ASN A 188 13.17 -7.16 13.32
C ASN A 188 12.16 -6.02 13.18
N THR A 189 11.55 -5.59 14.29
CA THR A 189 10.61 -4.46 14.28
C THR A 189 11.30 -3.14 13.99
N ILE A 190 12.45 -2.90 14.63
CA ILE A 190 13.27 -1.71 14.37
C ILE A 190 13.75 -1.71 12.92
N LEU A 191 14.21 -2.86 12.42
CA LEU A 191 14.65 -3.00 11.04
C LEU A 191 13.50 -2.71 10.06
N LEU A 192 12.32 -3.31 10.26
CA LEU A 192 11.16 -3.07 9.39
C LEU A 192 10.74 -1.60 9.42
N SER A 193 10.75 -0.95 10.60
CA SER A 193 10.46 0.48 10.73
C SER A 193 11.46 1.35 9.96
N LYS A 194 12.76 1.06 10.07
CA LYS A 194 13.81 1.76 9.31
C LYS A 194 13.63 1.57 7.79
N LEU A 195 13.45 0.33 7.34
CA LEU A 195 13.26 0.00 5.93
C LEU A 195 11.98 0.63 5.35
N SER A 196 10.91 0.75 6.14
CA SER A 196 9.65 1.37 5.71
C SER A 196 9.78 2.88 5.50
N ALA A 197 10.58 3.55 6.30
CA ALA A 197 10.86 4.98 6.16
C ALA A 197 11.89 5.29 5.05
N GLN A 198 12.69 4.30 4.65
CA GLN A 198 13.76 4.46 3.69
C GLN A 198 13.23 4.43 2.25
N GLN A 199 13.68 5.39 1.42
CA GLN A 199 13.35 5.45 -0.01
C GLN A 199 14.54 5.13 -0.91
N ILE A 200 15.77 5.26 -0.40
CA ILE A 200 17.01 5.06 -1.14
C ILE A 200 17.94 4.22 -0.29
N VAL A 201 18.64 3.28 -0.92
CA VAL A 201 19.66 2.47 -0.26
C VAL A 201 20.90 3.32 -0.03
N THR A 202 21.36 3.43 1.22
CA THR A 202 22.60 4.09 1.63
C THR A 202 23.68 3.08 1.97
N ASP A 203 24.91 3.54 2.19
CA ASP A 203 26.05 2.73 2.61
C ASP A 203 26.30 1.53 1.68
N THR A 204 26.31 1.82 0.37
CA THR A 204 26.54 0.80 -0.64
C THR A 204 28.02 0.56 -0.84
N GLU A 205 28.40 -0.71 -0.86
CA GLU A 205 29.75 -1.20 -1.18
C GLU A 205 29.69 -2.26 -2.28
N GLU A 206 30.82 -2.53 -2.90
CA GLU A 206 30.96 -3.62 -3.88
C GLU A 206 31.47 -4.88 -3.18
N TYR A 207 30.80 -6.01 -3.40
CA TYR A 207 31.13 -7.29 -2.78
C TYR A 207 30.65 -8.48 -3.62
N ASP A 208 31.16 -9.67 -3.33
CA ASP A 208 30.70 -10.91 -3.96
C ASP A 208 29.42 -11.42 -3.31
N LEU A 209 28.33 -11.39 -4.08
CA LEU A 209 26.99 -11.83 -3.65
C LEU A 209 26.94 -13.35 -3.39
N GLY A 210 27.63 -14.14 -4.21
CA GLY A 210 27.71 -15.59 -4.03
C GLY A 210 28.43 -15.97 -2.72
N GLU A 211 29.53 -15.28 -2.42
CA GLU A 211 30.23 -15.48 -1.16
C GLU A 211 29.39 -15.07 0.06
N GLN A 212 28.62 -13.98 -0.05
CA GLN A 212 27.70 -13.59 1.02
C GLN A 212 26.63 -14.65 1.29
N LEU A 213 26.04 -15.22 0.24
CA LEU A 213 25.06 -16.33 0.37
C LEU A 213 25.68 -17.53 1.05
N ARG A 214 26.94 -17.92 0.67
CA ARG A 214 27.67 -19.01 1.30
C ARG A 214 27.90 -18.74 2.78
N GLN A 215 28.33 -17.54 3.15
CA GLN A 215 28.53 -17.13 4.55
C GLN A 215 27.23 -17.21 5.36
N CYS A 216 26.10 -16.72 4.81
CA CYS A 216 24.79 -16.83 5.46
C CYS A 216 24.38 -18.28 5.69
N SER A 217 24.66 -19.17 4.73
CA SER A 217 24.40 -20.62 4.85
C SER A 217 25.24 -21.26 5.96
N ILE A 218 26.51 -20.87 6.09
CA ILE A 218 27.41 -21.34 7.15
C ILE A 218 26.93 -20.86 8.53
N ILE A 219 26.48 -19.61 8.67
CA ILE A 219 25.95 -19.08 9.93
C ILE A 219 24.78 -19.95 10.43
N LEU A 220 23.94 -20.46 9.54
CA LEU A 220 22.79 -21.28 9.89
C LEU A 220 23.10 -22.79 9.95
N SER A 221 24.36 -23.20 9.71
CA SER A 221 24.75 -24.62 9.67
C SER A 221 24.42 -25.42 10.93
N PRO A 222 24.54 -24.91 12.16
CA PRO A 222 24.15 -25.70 13.33
C PRO A 222 22.69 -26.17 13.29
N ILE A 223 21.78 -25.31 12.76
CA ILE A 223 20.34 -25.58 12.75
C ILE A 223 19.98 -26.62 11.67
N TRP A 224 20.50 -26.47 10.44
CA TRP A 224 20.16 -27.42 9.39
C TRP A 224 20.90 -28.73 9.53
N MET A 225 22.09 -28.77 10.16
CA MET A 225 22.81 -30.01 10.51
C MET A 225 22.07 -30.81 11.59
N GLU A 226 21.56 -30.16 12.64
CA GLU A 226 20.74 -30.77 13.68
C GLU A 226 19.51 -31.46 13.08
N LYS A 227 18.87 -30.80 12.11
CA LYS A 227 17.73 -31.34 11.35
C LYS A 227 18.14 -32.39 10.30
N LYS A 228 19.41 -32.66 10.12
CA LYS A 228 19.95 -33.59 9.07
C LYS A 228 19.44 -33.19 7.68
N ILE A 229 19.30 -31.90 7.39
CA ILE A 229 18.91 -31.40 6.08
C ILE A 229 20.11 -31.54 5.13
N GLU A 230 19.87 -32.07 3.93
CA GLU A 230 20.83 -32.03 2.83
C GLU A 230 20.87 -30.61 2.25
N PHE A 231 22.01 -29.92 2.42
CA PHE A 231 22.12 -28.52 2.04
C PHE A 231 23.08 -28.32 0.87
N ASN A 232 22.56 -28.00 -0.30
CA ASN A 232 23.30 -27.80 -1.55
C ASN A 232 23.40 -26.31 -1.87
N CYS A 233 24.64 -25.78 -1.97
CA CYS A 233 24.90 -24.36 -2.25
C CYS A 233 25.72 -24.21 -3.53
N GLU A 234 25.04 -23.97 -4.65
CA GLU A 234 25.61 -23.79 -5.98
C GLU A 234 25.58 -22.30 -6.36
N VAL A 235 26.58 -21.55 -5.96
CA VAL A 235 26.66 -20.12 -6.16
C VAL A 235 27.87 -19.73 -7.00
N THR A 236 27.65 -18.88 -8.01
CA THR A 236 28.71 -18.29 -8.80
C THR A 236 29.14 -16.95 -8.21
N PRO A 237 30.42 -16.56 -8.29
CA PRO A 237 30.87 -15.24 -7.90
C PRO A 237 30.18 -14.17 -8.75
N ILE A 238 29.51 -13.21 -8.11
CA ILE A 238 28.82 -12.11 -8.76
C ILE A 238 29.18 -10.82 -8.03
N SER A 239 29.86 -9.87 -8.68
CA SER A 239 30.06 -8.55 -8.12
C SER A 239 28.72 -7.80 -8.05
N TYR A 240 28.35 -7.41 -6.84
CA TYR A 240 27.12 -6.67 -6.57
C TYR A 240 27.42 -5.42 -5.76
N ARG A 241 26.82 -4.29 -6.17
CA ARG A 241 26.92 -3.03 -5.44
C ARG A 241 25.65 -2.77 -4.66
N GLY A 242 25.72 -2.82 -3.33
CA GLY A 242 24.57 -2.64 -2.47
C GLY A 242 24.94 -2.53 -0.99
N ASN A 243 23.96 -2.37 -0.14
CA ASN A 243 24.18 -2.38 1.32
C ASN A 243 24.29 -3.84 1.77
N LYS A 244 25.53 -4.25 2.13
CA LYS A 244 25.87 -5.63 2.46
C LYS A 244 25.12 -6.14 3.70
N GLU A 245 24.96 -5.31 4.73
CA GLU A 245 24.25 -5.67 5.96
C GLU A 245 22.75 -5.90 5.67
N MET A 246 22.14 -5.01 4.92
CA MET A 246 20.73 -5.14 4.52
C MET A 246 20.49 -6.42 3.68
N MET A 247 21.37 -6.70 2.74
CA MET A 247 21.29 -7.93 1.93
C MET A 247 21.53 -9.19 2.75
N GLN A 248 22.39 -9.14 3.76
CA GLN A 248 22.56 -10.26 4.70
C GLN A 248 21.26 -10.57 5.45
N HIS A 249 20.52 -9.57 5.89
CA HIS A 249 19.20 -9.76 6.49
C HIS A 249 18.20 -10.43 5.52
N LEU A 250 18.24 -10.08 4.24
CA LEU A 250 17.43 -10.74 3.21
C LEU A 250 17.71 -12.24 3.16
N TRP A 251 19.00 -12.59 3.02
CA TRP A 251 19.39 -14.01 2.87
C TRP A 251 19.11 -14.83 4.12
N LEU A 252 19.42 -14.29 5.30
CA LEU A 252 19.15 -14.96 6.57
C LEU A 252 17.65 -15.21 6.77
N ASN A 253 16.79 -14.26 6.39
CA ASN A 253 15.33 -14.44 6.51
C ASN A 253 14.80 -15.53 5.56
N LEU A 254 15.28 -15.58 4.31
CA LEU A 254 14.84 -16.59 3.34
C LEU A 254 15.39 -17.99 3.69
N LEU A 255 16.64 -18.08 4.11
CA LEU A 255 17.27 -19.34 4.51
C LEU A 255 16.68 -19.88 5.82
N ASP A 256 16.46 -19.03 6.83
CA ASP A 256 15.79 -19.41 8.10
C ASP A 256 14.39 -19.98 7.82
N ASN A 257 13.63 -19.35 6.92
CA ASN A 257 12.34 -19.90 6.50
C ASN A 257 12.47 -21.27 5.80
N ALA A 258 13.40 -21.44 4.86
CA ALA A 258 13.62 -22.72 4.20
C ALA A 258 13.96 -23.81 5.23
N ILE A 259 14.88 -23.55 6.15
CA ILE A 259 15.27 -24.49 7.22
C ILE A 259 14.10 -24.80 8.15
N LYS A 260 13.32 -23.79 8.52
CA LYS A 260 12.17 -23.92 9.43
C LYS A 260 11.11 -24.87 8.89
N TYR A 261 10.77 -24.74 7.61
CA TYR A 261 9.66 -25.47 6.99
C TYR A 261 10.08 -26.78 6.32
N THR A 262 11.38 -27.03 6.15
CA THR A 262 11.91 -28.31 5.69
C THR A 262 11.84 -29.34 6.82
N PRO A 263 11.32 -30.57 6.59
CA PRO A 263 11.32 -31.63 7.58
C PRO A 263 12.74 -32.17 7.84
N VAL A 264 12.87 -32.93 8.91
CA VAL A 264 14.14 -33.66 9.20
C VAL A 264 14.49 -34.59 8.04
N GLY A 265 15.71 -34.50 7.57
CA GLY A 265 16.20 -35.29 6.41
C GLY A 265 15.72 -34.77 5.04
N GLY A 266 15.11 -33.58 4.98
CA GLY A 266 14.75 -32.95 3.72
C GLY A 266 15.96 -32.31 3.03
N GLU A 267 15.71 -31.59 1.92
CA GLU A 267 16.71 -30.95 1.08
C GLU A 267 16.47 -29.45 0.93
N ILE A 268 17.56 -28.69 0.93
CA ILE A 268 17.55 -27.26 0.57
C ILE A 268 18.62 -27.00 -0.48
N THR A 269 18.24 -26.37 -1.59
CA THR A 269 19.16 -25.99 -2.66
C THR A 269 19.17 -24.48 -2.84
N VAL A 270 20.37 -23.89 -2.81
CA VAL A 270 20.60 -22.46 -3.06
C VAL A 270 21.38 -22.31 -4.36
N ASN A 271 20.78 -21.64 -5.35
CA ASN A 271 21.45 -21.33 -6.60
C ASN A 271 21.57 -19.82 -6.76
N CYS A 272 22.74 -19.34 -7.22
CA CYS A 272 22.97 -17.95 -7.57
C CYS A 272 23.73 -17.87 -8.88
N HIS A 273 23.15 -17.23 -9.89
CA HIS A 273 23.76 -17.06 -11.21
C HIS A 273 23.33 -15.75 -11.84
N GLN A 274 24.10 -15.33 -12.85
CA GLN A 274 23.82 -14.12 -13.62
C GLN A 274 23.01 -14.48 -14.86
N GLU A 275 21.98 -13.70 -15.14
CA GLU A 275 21.16 -13.82 -16.35
C GLU A 275 21.10 -12.48 -17.09
N ALA A 276 20.95 -12.53 -18.42
CA ALA A 276 20.69 -11.35 -19.22
C ALA A 276 19.25 -10.87 -18.99
N GLY A 277 19.09 -9.70 -18.40
CA GLY A 277 17.78 -9.06 -18.25
C GLY A 277 17.40 -8.22 -19.47
N ALA A 278 16.16 -7.75 -19.53
CA ALA A 278 15.64 -6.96 -20.65
C ALA A 278 16.36 -5.60 -20.86
N ALA A 279 16.87 -4.99 -19.77
CA ALA A 279 17.54 -3.68 -19.81
C ALA A 279 18.95 -3.71 -19.21
N VAL A 280 19.18 -4.55 -18.20
CA VAL A 280 20.45 -4.70 -17.49
C VAL A 280 20.66 -6.16 -17.12
N GLU A 281 21.91 -6.55 -16.90
CA GLU A 281 22.25 -7.84 -16.33
C GLU A 281 21.63 -7.99 -14.94
N GLN A 282 21.24 -9.22 -14.57
CA GLN A 282 20.54 -9.49 -13.33
C GLN A 282 21.22 -10.66 -12.60
N ALA A 283 21.28 -10.57 -11.28
CA ALA A 283 21.55 -11.71 -10.43
C ALA A 283 20.23 -12.40 -10.10
N VAL A 284 20.15 -13.70 -10.36
CA VAL A 284 19.00 -14.54 -10.03
C VAL A 284 19.38 -15.50 -8.94
N ILE A 285 18.72 -15.41 -7.81
CA ILE A 285 18.95 -16.24 -6.64
C ILE A 285 17.69 -17.09 -6.40
N ARG A 286 17.87 -18.41 -6.33
CA ARG A 286 16.79 -19.36 -6.05
C ARG A 286 17.12 -20.13 -4.78
N ILE A 287 16.19 -20.12 -3.83
CA ILE A 287 16.25 -20.91 -2.60
C ILE A 287 15.08 -21.87 -2.66
N LYS A 288 15.37 -23.15 -2.90
CA LYS A 288 14.41 -24.25 -3.01
C LYS A 288 14.46 -25.10 -1.76
N ASP A 289 13.31 -25.46 -1.22
CA ASP A 289 13.14 -26.39 -0.11
C ASP A 289 12.18 -27.54 -0.49
N THR A 290 12.32 -28.68 0.18
CA THR A 290 11.40 -29.82 0.10
C THR A 290 10.44 -29.86 1.30
N GLY A 291 9.99 -28.69 1.72
CA GLY A 291 9.10 -28.50 2.86
C GLY A 291 7.64 -28.84 2.59
N GLU A 292 6.79 -28.44 3.52
CA GLU A 292 5.33 -28.70 3.45
C GLU A 292 4.64 -27.94 2.31
N GLY A 293 5.34 -27.02 1.64
CA GLY A 293 4.78 -26.19 0.59
C GLY A 293 3.74 -25.18 1.09
N ILE A 294 3.20 -24.40 0.17
CA ILE A 294 2.32 -23.25 0.46
C ILE A 294 1.05 -23.36 -0.35
N ARG A 295 -0.09 -23.27 0.30
CA ARG A 295 -1.41 -23.27 -0.35
C ARG A 295 -1.58 -22.03 -1.23
N THR A 296 -2.23 -22.17 -2.37
CA THR A 296 -2.40 -21.11 -3.37
C THR A 296 -3.13 -19.88 -2.79
N GLU A 297 -4.12 -20.11 -1.91
CA GLU A 297 -4.97 -19.06 -1.33
C GLU A 297 -4.21 -18.07 -0.45
N ILE A 298 -3.05 -18.47 0.08
CA ILE A 298 -2.25 -17.64 0.99
C ILE A 298 -1.00 -17.02 0.35
N LYS A 299 -0.67 -17.41 -0.90
CA LYS A 299 0.56 -16.96 -1.57
C LYS A 299 0.66 -15.44 -1.68
N ASP A 300 -0.43 -14.76 -1.99
CA ASP A 300 -0.45 -13.29 -2.13
C ASP A 300 -0.24 -12.55 -0.82
N LYS A 301 -0.56 -13.21 0.31
CA LYS A 301 -0.43 -12.64 1.66
C LYS A 301 0.87 -12.99 2.37
N LEU A 302 1.69 -13.89 1.82
CA LEU A 302 2.93 -14.34 2.45
C LEU A 302 3.91 -13.23 2.80
N PHE A 303 3.90 -12.17 2.00
CA PHE A 303 4.78 -11.03 2.17
C PHE A 303 4.17 -9.90 3.01
N ASP A 304 2.92 -10.07 3.46
CA ASP A 304 2.29 -9.09 4.35
C ASP A 304 2.93 -9.19 5.74
N PRO A 305 3.21 -8.06 6.40
CA PRO A 305 3.75 -8.08 7.75
C PRO A 305 2.84 -8.86 8.71
N TYR A 306 3.43 -9.69 9.57
CA TYR A 306 2.73 -10.52 10.58
C TYR A 306 1.84 -11.63 10.03
N PHE A 307 1.82 -11.84 8.72
CA PHE A 307 1.07 -12.94 8.17
C PHE A 307 1.71 -14.27 8.57
N GLN A 308 0.89 -15.15 9.14
CA GLN A 308 1.23 -16.54 9.46
C GLN A 308 0.15 -17.42 8.86
N GLY A 309 0.53 -18.42 8.06
CA GLY A 309 -0.42 -19.43 7.58
C GLY A 309 -0.95 -20.28 8.75
N ASP A 310 -2.12 -20.91 8.57
CA ASP A 310 -2.80 -21.69 9.63
C ASP A 310 -1.91 -22.75 10.29
N ALA A 311 -0.99 -23.37 9.56
CA ALA A 311 -0.04 -24.33 10.07
C ALA A 311 1.12 -23.70 10.87
N ALA A 312 1.34 -22.38 10.77
CA ALA A 312 2.43 -21.68 11.42
C ALA A 312 2.14 -21.32 12.89
N HIS A 313 0.89 -21.41 13.36
CA HIS A 313 0.55 -21.18 14.76
C HIS A 313 1.19 -22.20 15.71
N SER A 314 1.63 -23.35 15.19
CA SER A 314 2.34 -24.37 15.97
C SER A 314 3.87 -24.23 15.92
N ARG A 315 4.42 -23.31 15.10
CA ARG A 315 5.87 -23.12 14.94
C ARG A 315 6.28 -21.69 15.26
N PRO A 316 7.33 -21.46 16.06
CA PRO A 316 7.74 -20.12 16.46
C PRO A 316 8.12 -19.25 15.24
N GLY A 317 7.55 -18.04 15.15
CA GLY A 317 7.89 -17.09 14.10
C GLY A 317 6.96 -15.89 14.16
N LEU A 318 7.42 -14.72 13.72
CA LEU A 318 6.72 -13.44 13.87
C LEU A 318 6.00 -12.98 12.61
N GLY A 319 6.11 -13.74 11.51
CA GLY A 319 5.58 -13.30 10.22
C GLY A 319 6.24 -12.04 9.64
N LEU A 320 7.42 -11.64 10.18
CA LEU A 320 8.14 -10.45 9.73
C LEU A 320 9.22 -10.74 8.69
N GLY A 321 9.78 -11.96 8.66
CA GLY A 321 10.94 -12.28 7.83
C GLY A 321 10.70 -12.05 6.33
N LEU A 322 9.57 -12.53 5.80
CA LEU A 322 9.25 -12.38 4.37
C LEU A 322 8.87 -10.94 4.01
N SER A 323 8.22 -10.19 4.88
CA SER A 323 7.92 -8.78 4.65
C SER A 323 9.19 -7.91 4.66
N ILE A 324 10.14 -8.20 5.54
CA ILE A 324 11.48 -7.60 5.54
C ILE A 324 12.21 -7.95 4.23
N ALA A 325 12.20 -9.22 3.82
CA ALA A 325 12.83 -9.68 2.59
C ALA A 325 12.25 -8.95 1.36
N LYS A 326 10.92 -8.87 1.24
CA LYS A 326 10.25 -8.14 0.16
C LYS A 326 10.64 -6.67 0.15
N ARG A 327 10.62 -6.01 1.30
CA ARG A 327 10.94 -4.58 1.39
C ARG A 327 12.39 -4.29 0.99
N ILE A 328 13.35 -5.14 1.37
CA ILE A 328 14.74 -5.02 0.95
C ILE A 328 14.87 -5.15 -0.57
N VAL A 329 14.22 -6.15 -1.15
CA VAL A 329 14.22 -6.36 -2.60
C VAL A 329 13.61 -5.19 -3.36
N GLU A 330 12.50 -4.62 -2.88
CA GLU A 330 11.88 -3.42 -3.45
C GLU A 330 12.82 -2.19 -3.41
N LEU A 331 13.50 -1.98 -2.28
CA LEU A 331 14.46 -0.88 -2.13
C LEU A 331 15.66 -0.99 -3.07
N THR A 332 16.06 -2.22 -3.42
CA THR A 332 17.16 -2.48 -4.37
C THR A 332 16.71 -2.46 -5.83
N GLY A 333 15.42 -2.20 -6.10
CA GLY A 333 14.86 -2.20 -7.46
C GLY A 333 14.72 -3.61 -8.05
N GLY A 334 14.77 -4.65 -7.21
CA GLY A 334 14.61 -6.04 -7.59
C GLY A 334 13.17 -6.53 -7.53
N SER A 335 13.00 -7.85 -7.67
CA SER A 335 11.72 -8.54 -7.48
C SER A 335 11.90 -9.85 -6.72
N ILE A 336 10.90 -10.23 -5.94
CA ILE A 336 10.83 -11.51 -5.24
C ILE A 336 9.53 -12.23 -5.60
N ARG A 337 9.61 -13.53 -5.86
CA ARG A 337 8.44 -14.38 -6.12
C ARG A 337 8.60 -15.73 -5.42
N VAL A 338 7.47 -16.44 -5.26
CA VAL A 338 7.42 -17.76 -4.69
C VAL A 338 6.64 -18.69 -5.61
N ASP A 339 7.25 -19.83 -5.94
CA ASP A 339 6.62 -20.95 -6.62
C ASP A 339 6.57 -22.12 -5.63
N SER A 340 5.39 -22.65 -5.35
CA SER A 340 5.22 -23.65 -4.31
C SER A 340 4.00 -24.53 -4.56
N GLU A 341 4.12 -25.80 -4.20
CA GLU A 341 3.04 -26.77 -4.20
C GLU A 341 2.93 -27.45 -2.83
N PRO A 342 1.73 -27.61 -2.27
CA PRO A 342 1.54 -28.30 -1.00
C PRO A 342 2.16 -29.71 -1.01
N SER A 343 2.87 -30.06 0.05
CA SER A 343 3.58 -31.32 0.25
C SER A 343 4.72 -31.62 -0.74
N VAL A 344 5.10 -30.68 -1.58
CA VAL A 344 6.24 -30.81 -2.52
C VAL A 344 7.40 -29.92 -2.09
N GLY A 345 7.10 -28.67 -1.67
CA GLY A 345 8.08 -27.70 -1.24
C GLY A 345 7.85 -26.31 -1.84
N SER A 346 8.81 -25.42 -1.62
CA SER A 346 8.75 -24.04 -2.10
C SER A 346 10.06 -23.63 -2.77
N THR A 347 9.95 -22.68 -3.71
CA THR A 347 11.09 -22.03 -4.35
C THR A 347 10.90 -20.53 -4.28
N PHE A 348 11.72 -19.86 -3.49
CA PHE A 348 11.80 -18.41 -3.48
C PHE A 348 12.82 -17.96 -4.52
N THR A 349 12.41 -17.10 -5.43
CA THR A 349 13.26 -16.52 -6.46
C THR A 349 13.39 -15.03 -6.25
N VAL A 350 14.62 -14.54 -6.06
CA VAL A 350 14.96 -13.12 -5.97
C VAL A 350 15.74 -12.74 -7.23
N VAL A 351 15.34 -11.63 -7.84
CA VAL A 351 16.00 -11.06 -9.01
C VAL A 351 16.47 -9.65 -8.66
N LEU A 352 17.77 -9.40 -8.80
CA LEU A 352 18.40 -8.13 -8.48
C LEU A 352 19.05 -7.52 -9.73
N PRO A 353 18.83 -6.23 -10.04
CA PRO A 353 19.52 -5.58 -11.14
C PRO A 353 21.00 -5.39 -10.80
N LEU A 354 21.90 -5.74 -11.73
CA LEU A 354 23.32 -5.47 -11.63
C LEU A 354 23.58 -4.08 -12.25
N LEU A 355 23.47 -3.05 -11.42
CA LEU A 355 23.79 -1.68 -11.81
C LEU A 355 25.32 -1.53 -11.83
N ARG A 356 25.87 -1.19 -13.01
CA ARG A 356 27.30 -0.92 -13.17
C ARG A 356 27.69 0.42 -12.57
#